data_db6d9359b857a81e240f0d29ce4153c1
#
_entry.id   db6d9359b857a81e240f0d29ce4153c1
#
_cell.length_a   1.000
_cell.length_b   1.000
_cell.length_c   1.000
_cell.angle_alpha   90.00
_cell.angle_beta   90.00
_cell.angle_gamma   90.00
#
_symmetry.space_group_name_H-M   'P 1'
#
loop_
_entity.id
_entity.type
_entity.pdbx_description
1 polymer ?
#
loop_
_entity_poly.entity_id
_entity_poly.type
_entity_poly.pdbx_seq_one_letter_code
_entity_poly.pdbx_strand_id
1 'polypeptide(L)'
;MELTTDEVRVAPKVLLHDHLDGGLRPSTVVDLAKDSGYELPTSNPDELATWMVRGASRLDLTLYLETFAHTVGVMQSRDALYRVAAECAEDLAADGIVYAEVRFAPELHVENGLGLDDVVQAVVDGFADGSAGKGIRVGTLVTAMRHAARSLEIAELAVRHRDQGVVGFDIAGAEAGNPPTRHLDAFQYIQRENFHFTIHAGEAYGPPSIWEAIQYCGAERLGHGVRIVDDITVHADGSVDLGRLASYVRDRRIPLEVCPTSNVHTGAAKSIEEHPIGLLTD
;
A
#
# COMPACT_ATOMS: atom_id res chain seq x y z
N MET A 1 25.87 6.02 17.78
CA MET A 1 26.10 7.00 16.69
C MET A 1 24.73 7.28 16.12
N GLU A 2 24.24 8.50 16.23
CA GLU A 2 22.98 8.88 15.61
C GLU A 2 23.21 9.09 14.11
N LEU A 3 22.37 8.47 13.28
CA LEU A 3 22.40 8.67 11.82
C LEU A 3 21.82 10.05 11.49
N THR A 4 22.45 10.76 10.58
CA THR A 4 21.88 11.98 10.02
C THR A 4 20.81 11.68 8.97
N THR A 5 19.92 12.63 8.70
CA THR A 5 18.89 12.50 7.65
C THR A 5 19.53 12.23 6.28
N ASP A 6 20.66 12.83 5.97
CA ASP A 6 21.34 12.62 4.69
C ASP A 6 21.96 11.21 4.59
N GLU A 7 22.52 10.68 5.69
CA GLU A 7 23.01 9.29 5.71
C GLU A 7 21.86 8.28 5.53
N VAL A 8 20.71 8.53 6.15
CA VAL A 8 19.51 7.69 5.96
C VAL A 8 18.98 7.78 4.52
N ARG A 9 18.99 9.00 3.95
CA ARG A 9 18.51 9.22 2.57
C ARG A 9 19.35 8.48 1.53
N VAL A 10 20.68 8.50 1.66
CA VAL A 10 21.57 7.84 0.68
C VAL A 10 21.78 6.36 0.94
N ALA A 11 21.40 5.85 2.10
CA ALA A 11 21.48 4.42 2.40
C ALA A 11 20.55 3.63 1.46
N PRO A 12 21.03 2.51 0.87
CA PRO A 12 20.17 1.68 0.04
C PRO A 12 19.04 1.06 0.88
N LYS A 13 17.80 1.25 0.43
CA LYS A 13 16.58 0.77 1.12
C LYS A 13 15.71 -0.05 0.17
N VAL A 14 14.89 -0.91 0.75
CA VAL A 14 13.81 -1.63 0.06
C VAL A 14 12.48 -1.19 0.64
N LEU A 15 11.50 -0.91 -0.22
CA LEU A 15 10.16 -0.50 0.16
C LEU A 15 9.14 -1.51 -0.41
N LEU A 16 8.38 -2.17 0.46
CA LEU A 16 7.41 -3.20 0.04
C LEU A 16 5.96 -2.78 0.23
N HIS A 17 5.71 -1.61 0.85
CA HIS A 17 4.37 -1.12 1.11
C HIS A 17 4.25 0.37 0.81
N ASP A 18 3.84 0.68 -0.41
CA ASP A 18 3.57 2.04 -0.86
C ASP A 18 2.36 2.04 -1.81
N HIS A 19 1.55 3.09 -1.75
CA HIS A 19 0.35 3.27 -2.56
C HIS A 19 0.55 4.41 -3.56
N LEU A 20 0.59 4.08 -4.85
CA LEU A 20 0.72 5.06 -5.92
C LEU A 20 -0.36 6.14 -5.87
N ASP A 21 -1.61 5.71 -5.68
CA ASP A 21 -2.79 6.57 -5.62
C ASP A 21 -2.92 7.41 -4.32
N GLY A 22 -2.01 7.20 -3.35
CA GLY A 22 -1.90 7.97 -2.12
C GLY A 22 -0.68 8.89 -2.05
N GLY A 23 0.31 8.73 -2.92
CA GLY A 23 1.64 9.34 -2.82
C GLY A 23 1.96 10.46 -3.82
N LEU A 24 0.94 11.07 -4.46
CA LEU A 24 1.17 12.10 -5.48
C LEU A 24 1.80 13.37 -4.91
N ARG A 25 2.70 13.99 -5.69
CA ARG A 25 3.18 15.34 -5.42
C ARG A 25 1.99 16.33 -5.43
N PRO A 26 1.81 17.18 -4.42
CA PRO A 26 0.69 18.13 -4.38
C PRO A 26 0.63 19.06 -5.61
N SER A 27 1.78 19.45 -6.16
CA SER A 27 1.85 20.23 -7.41
C SER A 27 1.27 19.45 -8.60
N THR A 28 1.55 18.15 -8.69
CA THR A 28 1.02 17.28 -9.75
C THR A 28 -0.49 17.12 -9.63
N VAL A 29 -1.02 16.97 -8.41
CA VAL A 29 -2.47 16.93 -8.18
C VAL A 29 -3.13 18.22 -8.69
N VAL A 30 -2.55 19.40 -8.40
CA VAL A 30 -3.06 20.70 -8.87
C VAL A 30 -3.01 20.81 -10.39
N ASP A 31 -1.89 20.40 -11.02
CA ASP A 31 -1.76 20.43 -12.49
C ASP A 31 -2.82 19.53 -13.16
N LEU A 32 -2.90 18.27 -12.73
CA LEU A 32 -3.85 17.30 -13.29
C LEU A 32 -5.32 17.71 -13.07
N ALA A 33 -5.62 18.31 -11.91
CA ALA A 33 -6.96 18.84 -11.63
C ALA A 33 -7.32 19.96 -12.58
N LYS A 34 -6.39 20.88 -12.87
CA LYS A 34 -6.58 21.96 -13.83
C LYS A 34 -6.81 21.41 -15.25
N ASP A 35 -6.03 20.41 -15.66
CA ASP A 35 -6.11 19.83 -16.99
C ASP A 35 -7.43 19.03 -17.21
N SER A 36 -7.91 18.35 -16.17
CA SER A 36 -9.15 17.58 -16.22
C SER A 36 -10.41 18.34 -15.84
N GLY A 37 -10.28 19.57 -15.28
CA GLY A 37 -11.39 20.33 -14.72
C GLY A 37 -11.93 19.77 -13.39
N TYR A 38 -11.11 19.00 -12.68
CA TYR A 38 -11.47 18.44 -11.37
C TYR A 38 -11.40 19.51 -10.28
N GLU A 39 -12.42 19.58 -9.41
CA GLU A 39 -12.47 20.56 -8.33
C GLU A 39 -11.68 20.09 -7.09
N LEU A 40 -10.67 20.87 -6.71
CA LEU A 40 -9.88 20.68 -5.49
C LEU A 40 -10.30 21.68 -4.39
N PRO A 41 -10.06 21.35 -3.10
CA PRO A 41 -10.31 22.28 -1.99
C PRO A 41 -9.45 23.56 -2.08
N THR A 42 -8.30 23.50 -2.75
CA THR A 42 -7.43 24.66 -3.05
C THR A 42 -6.59 24.36 -4.29
N SER A 43 -6.23 25.42 -5.02
CA SER A 43 -5.29 25.34 -6.16
C SER A 43 -3.84 25.67 -5.77
N ASN A 44 -3.56 25.91 -4.50
CA ASN A 44 -2.20 26.13 -3.99
C ASN A 44 -1.62 24.79 -3.51
N PRO A 45 -0.47 24.32 -4.06
CA PRO A 45 0.11 23.03 -3.70
C PRO A 45 0.46 22.90 -2.20
N ASP A 46 0.96 23.96 -1.57
CA ASP A 46 1.38 23.92 -0.16
C ASP A 46 0.16 23.84 0.78
N GLU A 47 -0.91 24.58 0.44
CA GLU A 47 -2.18 24.47 1.15
C GLU A 47 -2.82 23.10 0.96
N LEU A 48 -2.73 22.53 -0.26
CA LEU A 48 -3.23 21.20 -0.56
C LEU A 48 -2.46 20.13 0.24
N ALA A 49 -1.14 20.22 0.30
CA ALA A 49 -0.31 19.34 1.14
C ALA A 49 -0.76 19.39 2.61
N THR A 50 -0.95 20.59 3.14
CA THR A 50 -1.44 20.79 4.51
C THR A 50 -2.84 20.20 4.72
N TRP A 51 -3.72 20.36 3.75
CA TRP A 51 -5.09 19.81 3.77
C TRP A 51 -5.05 18.27 3.77
N MET A 52 -4.22 17.65 2.90
CA MET A 52 -4.06 16.19 2.81
C MET A 52 -3.51 15.60 4.12
N VAL A 53 -2.45 16.17 4.67
CA VAL A 53 -1.87 15.73 5.96
C VAL A 53 -2.91 15.81 7.08
N ARG A 54 -3.67 16.91 7.14
CA ARG A 54 -4.73 17.09 8.14
C ARG A 54 -5.88 16.09 7.95
N GLY A 55 -6.22 15.81 6.69
CA GLY A 55 -7.22 14.79 6.33
C GLY A 55 -6.79 13.38 6.70
N ALA A 56 -5.51 13.05 6.51
CA ALA A 56 -4.95 11.76 6.86
C ALA A 56 -4.84 11.54 8.39
N SER A 57 -4.55 12.58 9.17
CA SER A 57 -4.29 12.50 10.62
C SER A 57 -5.58 12.44 11.46
N ARG A 58 -6.50 11.54 11.13
CA ARG A 58 -7.81 11.41 11.81
C ARG A 58 -7.92 10.22 12.75
N LEU A 59 -6.88 9.42 12.91
CA LEU A 59 -6.84 8.22 13.75
C LEU A 59 -7.94 7.19 13.41
N ASP A 60 -8.35 7.13 12.15
CA ASP A 60 -9.40 6.25 11.65
C ASP A 60 -9.12 5.92 10.18
N LEU A 61 -9.05 4.63 9.85
CA LEU A 61 -8.74 4.16 8.50
C LEU A 61 -9.80 4.62 7.47
N THR A 62 -11.08 4.61 7.81
CA THR A 62 -12.14 5.00 6.87
C THR A 62 -12.04 6.48 6.53
N LEU A 63 -11.80 7.33 7.53
CA LEU A 63 -11.60 8.77 7.32
C LEU A 63 -10.28 9.06 6.58
N TYR A 64 -9.24 8.26 6.82
CA TYR A 64 -7.99 8.34 6.06
C TYR A 64 -8.23 8.06 4.57
N LEU A 65 -9.01 7.03 4.24
CA LEU A 65 -9.32 6.66 2.86
C LEU A 65 -10.12 7.73 2.10
N GLU A 66 -10.87 8.61 2.79
CA GLU A 66 -11.55 9.74 2.15
C GLU A 66 -10.58 10.71 1.45
N THR A 67 -9.34 10.81 1.92
CA THR A 67 -8.33 11.69 1.32
C THR A 67 -7.90 11.25 -0.08
N PHE A 68 -8.04 9.96 -0.38
CA PHE A 68 -7.72 9.42 -1.70
C PHE A 68 -8.69 9.86 -2.81
N ALA A 69 -9.88 10.38 -2.47
CA ALA A 69 -10.85 10.81 -3.48
C ALA A 69 -10.27 11.85 -4.47
N HIS A 70 -9.43 12.77 -3.99
CA HIS A 70 -8.84 13.80 -4.85
C HIS A 70 -7.68 13.26 -5.70
N THR A 71 -6.83 12.40 -5.14
CA THR A 71 -5.71 11.78 -5.87
C THR A 71 -6.22 10.82 -6.94
N VAL A 72 -7.17 9.96 -6.60
CA VAL A 72 -7.85 9.07 -7.55
C VAL A 72 -8.60 9.87 -8.61
N GLY A 73 -9.34 10.95 -8.22
CA GLY A 73 -10.14 11.76 -9.12
C GLY A 73 -9.34 12.43 -10.23
N VAL A 74 -8.08 12.78 -9.99
CA VAL A 74 -7.20 13.38 -11.02
C VAL A 74 -6.45 12.33 -11.85
N MET A 75 -6.44 11.04 -11.46
CA MET A 75 -5.75 9.95 -12.15
C MET A 75 -6.67 9.17 -13.10
N GLN A 76 -7.53 9.87 -13.86
CA GLN A 76 -8.54 9.25 -14.72
C GLN A 76 -8.16 9.26 -16.22
N SER A 77 -6.87 9.45 -16.54
CA SER A 77 -6.35 9.37 -17.91
C SER A 77 -5.03 8.60 -17.96
N ARG A 78 -4.70 8.04 -19.14
CA ARG A 78 -3.43 7.34 -19.38
C ARG A 78 -2.23 8.23 -19.03
N ASP A 79 -2.24 9.50 -19.47
CA ASP A 79 -1.13 10.43 -19.27
C ASP A 79 -0.96 10.79 -17.79
N ALA A 80 -2.07 10.95 -17.04
CA ALA A 80 -2.02 11.20 -15.60
C ALA A 80 -1.43 10.00 -14.84
N LEU A 81 -1.89 8.79 -15.13
CA LEU A 81 -1.38 7.55 -14.53
C LEU A 81 0.12 7.36 -14.81
N TYR A 82 0.53 7.53 -16.06
CA TYR A 82 1.92 7.46 -16.46
C TYR A 82 2.79 8.49 -15.72
N ARG A 83 2.36 9.78 -15.72
CA ARG A 83 3.08 10.87 -15.03
C ARG A 83 3.26 10.57 -13.55
N VAL A 84 2.18 10.19 -12.86
CA VAL A 84 2.22 9.90 -11.42
C VAL A 84 3.15 8.71 -11.11
N ALA A 85 3.11 7.66 -11.92
CA ALA A 85 4.00 6.52 -11.76
C ALA A 85 5.48 6.87 -12.01
N ALA A 86 5.77 7.67 -13.05
CA ALA A 86 7.12 8.13 -13.32
C ALA A 86 7.67 9.00 -12.17
N GLU A 87 6.88 9.96 -11.69
CA GLU A 87 7.26 10.82 -10.56
C GLU A 87 7.46 10.03 -9.26
N CYS A 88 6.63 9.02 -8.99
CA CYS A 88 6.80 8.12 -7.85
C CYS A 88 8.15 7.38 -7.91
N ALA A 89 8.50 6.78 -9.05
CA ALA A 89 9.78 6.10 -9.21
C ALA A 89 10.98 7.05 -9.05
N GLU A 90 10.87 8.29 -9.53
CA GLU A 90 11.88 9.34 -9.35
C GLU A 90 12.09 9.71 -7.89
N ASP A 91 11.00 9.92 -7.14
CA ASP A 91 11.04 10.30 -5.74
C ASP A 91 11.62 9.18 -4.87
N LEU A 92 11.23 7.93 -5.13
CA LEU A 92 11.78 6.76 -4.46
C LEU A 92 13.29 6.60 -4.72
N ALA A 93 13.73 6.79 -5.97
CA ALA A 93 15.15 6.74 -6.31
C ALA A 93 15.94 7.87 -5.61
N ALA A 94 15.37 9.08 -5.54
CA ALA A 94 15.99 10.23 -4.84
C ALA A 94 16.09 10.01 -3.33
N ASP A 95 15.23 9.19 -2.75
CA ASP A 95 15.31 8.76 -1.34
C ASP A 95 16.22 7.53 -1.12
N GLY A 96 16.94 7.05 -2.15
CA GLY A 96 17.88 5.93 -2.00
C GLY A 96 17.21 4.56 -2.01
N ILE A 97 15.96 4.44 -2.44
CA ILE A 97 15.30 3.16 -2.64
C ILE A 97 15.93 2.46 -3.84
N VAL A 98 16.34 1.21 -3.68
CA VAL A 98 16.93 0.39 -4.76
C VAL A 98 15.94 -0.65 -5.31
N TYR A 99 14.93 -1.01 -4.51
CA TYR A 99 13.81 -1.85 -4.92
C TYR A 99 12.54 -1.38 -4.22
N ALA A 100 11.47 -1.23 -4.98
CA ALA A 100 10.15 -0.92 -4.43
C ALA A 100 9.07 -1.83 -5.01
N GLU A 101 8.06 -2.16 -4.21
CA GLU A 101 6.78 -2.69 -4.67
C GLU A 101 5.70 -1.65 -4.37
N VAL A 102 5.17 -1.04 -5.43
CA VAL A 102 4.17 0.01 -5.35
C VAL A 102 2.82 -0.52 -5.82
N ARG A 103 1.80 -0.33 -5.00
CA ARG A 103 0.44 -0.83 -5.25
C ARG A 103 -0.51 0.27 -5.65
N PHE A 104 -1.54 -0.10 -6.42
CA PHE A 104 -2.67 0.75 -6.74
C PHE A 104 -3.88 -0.10 -7.16
N ALA A 105 -5.07 0.48 -7.10
CA ALA A 105 -6.31 -0.20 -7.45
C ALA A 105 -6.81 0.22 -8.85
N PRO A 106 -6.55 -0.56 -9.92
CA PRO A 106 -6.90 -0.18 -11.29
C PRO A 106 -8.39 0.12 -11.50
N GLU A 107 -9.25 -0.56 -10.74
CA GLU A 107 -10.71 -0.37 -10.82
C GLU A 107 -11.19 1.02 -10.41
N LEU A 108 -10.35 1.81 -9.73
CA LEU A 108 -10.66 3.19 -9.34
C LEU A 108 -10.32 4.22 -10.43
N HIS A 109 -9.69 3.82 -11.53
CA HIS A 109 -9.17 4.72 -12.57
C HIS A 109 -9.83 4.53 -13.95
N VAL A 110 -11.07 4.04 -13.95
CA VAL A 110 -11.84 3.70 -15.16
C VAL A 110 -13.05 4.61 -15.42
N GLU A 111 -13.23 5.66 -14.63
CA GLU A 111 -14.41 6.53 -14.71
C GLU A 111 -14.54 7.25 -16.06
N ASN A 112 -13.40 7.58 -16.70
CA ASN A 112 -13.37 8.21 -18.01
C ASN A 112 -13.26 7.20 -19.18
N GLY A 113 -13.57 5.91 -18.92
CA GLY A 113 -13.70 4.89 -19.96
C GLY A 113 -12.40 4.18 -20.32
N LEU A 114 -11.32 4.34 -19.54
CA LEU A 114 -10.12 3.51 -19.71
C LEU A 114 -10.43 2.04 -19.42
N GLY A 115 -9.82 1.14 -20.21
CA GLY A 115 -9.80 -0.27 -19.92
C GLY A 115 -8.82 -0.59 -18.78
N LEU A 116 -9.08 -1.65 -18.01
CA LEU A 116 -8.21 -2.06 -16.90
C LEU A 116 -6.77 -2.36 -17.37
N ASP A 117 -6.62 -2.99 -18.53
CA ASP A 117 -5.30 -3.30 -19.09
C ASP A 117 -4.55 -2.01 -19.50
N ASP A 118 -5.25 -1.00 -20.03
CA ASP A 118 -4.67 0.32 -20.37
C ASP A 118 -4.21 1.06 -19.10
N VAL A 119 -4.97 0.96 -18.01
CA VAL A 119 -4.64 1.55 -16.70
C VAL A 119 -3.37 0.92 -16.14
N VAL A 120 -3.26 -0.41 -16.12
CA VAL A 120 -2.06 -1.12 -15.64
C VAL A 120 -0.86 -0.80 -16.52
N GLN A 121 -1.02 -0.82 -17.85
CA GLN A 121 0.07 -0.54 -18.77
C GLN A 121 0.61 0.88 -18.61
N ALA A 122 -0.26 1.88 -18.42
CA ALA A 122 0.17 3.26 -18.20
C ALA A 122 1.06 3.40 -16.95
N VAL A 123 0.69 2.74 -15.85
CA VAL A 123 1.46 2.74 -14.60
C VAL A 123 2.80 2.03 -14.77
N VAL A 124 2.81 0.85 -15.39
CA VAL A 124 4.05 0.08 -15.65
C VAL A 124 5.01 0.85 -16.55
N ASP A 125 4.51 1.47 -17.64
CA ASP A 125 5.30 2.31 -18.52
C ASP A 125 5.91 3.51 -17.75
N GLY A 126 5.11 4.17 -16.90
CA GLY A 126 5.57 5.28 -16.08
C GLY A 126 6.67 4.86 -15.08
N PHE A 127 6.51 3.74 -14.39
CA PHE A 127 7.55 3.22 -13.49
C PHE A 127 8.84 2.86 -14.26
N ALA A 128 8.73 2.25 -15.43
CA ALA A 128 9.88 1.91 -16.25
C ALA A 128 10.68 3.16 -16.64
N ASP A 129 10.01 4.20 -17.13
CA ASP A 129 10.66 5.44 -17.57
C ASP A 129 11.18 6.25 -16.36
N GLY A 130 10.39 6.37 -15.29
CA GLY A 130 10.80 7.09 -14.07
C GLY A 130 11.99 6.46 -13.35
N SER A 131 12.18 5.15 -13.46
CA SER A 131 13.32 4.42 -12.88
C SER A 131 14.54 4.33 -13.81
N ALA A 132 14.40 4.67 -15.10
CA ALA A 132 15.45 4.49 -16.09
C ALA A 132 16.75 5.22 -15.70
N GLY A 133 17.85 4.47 -15.57
CA GLY A 133 19.17 5.01 -15.23
C GLY A 133 19.34 5.48 -13.77
N LYS A 134 18.35 5.30 -12.90
CA LYS A 134 18.38 5.80 -11.50
C LYS A 134 18.77 4.74 -10.45
N GLY A 135 19.07 3.50 -10.87
CA GLY A 135 19.51 2.44 -9.95
C GLY A 135 18.41 1.86 -9.05
N ILE A 136 17.16 2.14 -9.35
CA ILE A 136 15.98 1.56 -8.70
C ILE A 136 15.28 0.58 -9.63
N ARG A 137 14.68 -0.47 -9.05
CA ARG A 137 13.70 -1.33 -9.72
C ARG A 137 12.36 -1.21 -8.99
N VAL A 138 11.31 -0.92 -9.74
CA VAL A 138 9.94 -0.84 -9.21
C VAL A 138 9.12 -2.01 -9.76
N GLY A 139 8.51 -2.79 -8.87
CA GLY A 139 7.49 -3.78 -9.19
C GLY A 139 6.10 -3.24 -8.87
N THR A 140 5.11 -3.58 -9.69
CA THR A 140 3.73 -3.15 -9.48
C THR A 140 2.94 -4.25 -8.76
N LEU A 141 2.23 -3.90 -7.68
CA LEU A 141 1.19 -4.75 -7.11
C LEU A 141 -0.18 -4.24 -7.56
N VAL A 142 -0.97 -5.13 -8.14
CA VAL A 142 -2.33 -4.81 -8.58
C VAL A 142 -3.30 -5.14 -7.44
N THR A 143 -4.02 -4.12 -6.96
CA THR A 143 -4.86 -4.21 -5.76
C THR A 143 -6.34 -4.22 -6.12
N ALA A 144 -7.10 -5.14 -5.53
CA ALA A 144 -8.55 -5.12 -5.57
C ALA A 144 -9.12 -4.43 -4.32
N MET A 145 -10.20 -3.66 -4.50
CA MET A 145 -10.89 -3.04 -3.39
C MET A 145 -11.75 -4.05 -2.63
N ARG A 146 -11.44 -4.29 -1.34
CA ARG A 146 -12.05 -5.35 -0.54
C ARG A 146 -13.55 -5.17 -0.26
N HIS A 147 -14.09 -3.98 -0.49
CA HIS A 147 -15.54 -3.71 -0.42
C HIS A 147 -16.26 -3.95 -1.75
N ALA A 148 -15.51 -4.11 -2.86
CA ALA A 148 -16.03 -4.39 -4.20
C ALA A 148 -16.08 -5.89 -4.50
N ALA A 149 -16.85 -6.27 -5.52
CA ALA A 149 -17.02 -7.67 -5.93
C ALA A 149 -16.23 -7.98 -7.22
N ARG A 150 -15.06 -7.38 -7.41
CA ARG A 150 -14.24 -7.51 -8.64
C ARG A 150 -12.89 -8.20 -8.41
N SER A 151 -12.64 -8.74 -7.23
CA SER A 151 -11.30 -9.24 -6.86
C SER A 151 -10.79 -10.35 -7.78
N LEU A 152 -11.63 -11.25 -8.27
CA LEU A 152 -11.21 -12.27 -9.23
C LEU A 152 -10.80 -11.65 -10.57
N GLU A 153 -11.56 -10.69 -11.10
CA GLU A 153 -11.22 -9.96 -12.33
C GLU A 153 -9.87 -9.23 -12.20
N ILE A 154 -9.64 -8.59 -11.03
CA ILE A 154 -8.39 -7.88 -10.75
C ILE A 154 -7.21 -8.85 -10.54
N ALA A 155 -7.45 -10.01 -9.95
CA ALA A 155 -6.46 -11.08 -9.84
C ALA A 155 -6.06 -11.62 -11.21
N GLU A 156 -7.03 -11.85 -12.11
CA GLU A 156 -6.78 -12.24 -13.50
C GLU A 156 -6.00 -11.16 -14.26
N LEU A 157 -6.32 -9.89 -14.04
CA LEU A 157 -5.59 -8.76 -14.59
C LEU A 157 -4.11 -8.76 -14.12
N ALA A 158 -3.87 -8.95 -12.83
CA ALA A 158 -2.51 -9.02 -12.28
C ALA A 158 -1.68 -10.13 -12.96
N VAL A 159 -2.25 -11.32 -13.09
CA VAL A 159 -1.59 -12.46 -13.73
C VAL A 159 -1.32 -12.21 -15.21
N ARG A 160 -2.22 -11.56 -15.95
CA ARG A 160 -2.00 -11.21 -17.37
C ARG A 160 -0.79 -10.30 -17.57
N HIS A 161 -0.48 -9.44 -16.61
CA HIS A 161 0.63 -8.50 -16.68
C HIS A 161 1.90 -8.95 -15.93
N ARG A 162 2.00 -10.22 -15.49
CA ARG A 162 3.14 -10.76 -14.71
C ARG A 162 4.50 -10.56 -15.37
N ASP A 163 4.58 -10.66 -16.69
CA ASP A 163 5.82 -10.51 -17.43
C ASP A 163 6.06 -9.07 -17.92
N GLN A 164 5.20 -8.14 -17.50
CA GLN A 164 5.22 -6.74 -17.92
C GLN A 164 5.47 -5.77 -16.75
N GLY A 165 5.94 -6.27 -15.60
CA GLY A 165 6.28 -5.44 -14.45
C GLY A 165 5.32 -5.56 -13.26
N VAL A 166 4.20 -6.29 -13.41
CA VAL A 166 3.35 -6.66 -12.28
C VAL A 166 3.96 -7.85 -11.55
N VAL A 167 4.24 -7.67 -10.25
CA VAL A 167 4.97 -8.65 -9.43
C VAL A 167 4.09 -9.31 -8.37
N GLY A 168 2.84 -8.86 -8.20
CA GLY A 168 1.93 -9.47 -7.23
C GLY A 168 0.54 -8.85 -7.22
N PHE A 169 -0.30 -9.44 -6.37
CA PHE A 169 -1.69 -9.06 -6.14
C PHE A 169 -1.89 -8.68 -4.66
N ASP A 170 -2.86 -7.83 -4.38
CA ASP A 170 -3.24 -7.41 -3.03
C ASP A 170 -4.76 -7.14 -2.94
N ILE A 171 -5.28 -7.05 -1.73
CA ILE A 171 -6.58 -6.43 -1.44
C ILE A 171 -6.40 -5.32 -0.42
N ALA A 172 -7.04 -4.17 -0.65
CA ALA A 172 -6.96 -3.01 0.23
C ALA A 172 -8.34 -2.35 0.45
N GLY A 173 -8.37 -1.31 1.27
CA GLY A 173 -9.56 -0.55 1.65
C GLY A 173 -10.02 -0.85 3.06
N ALA A 174 -11.25 -0.42 3.43
CA ALA A 174 -11.78 -0.53 4.78
C ALA A 174 -11.79 -1.99 5.28
N GLU A 175 -10.96 -2.28 6.30
CA GLU A 175 -10.73 -3.64 6.79
C GLU A 175 -11.91 -4.16 7.60
N ALA A 176 -12.43 -3.34 8.54
CA ALA A 176 -13.55 -3.72 9.40
C ALA A 176 -14.82 -4.01 8.56
N GLY A 177 -15.43 -5.16 8.78
CA GLY A 177 -16.62 -5.60 8.05
C GLY A 177 -16.38 -6.16 6.64
N ASN A 178 -15.14 -6.14 6.14
CA ASN A 178 -14.74 -6.67 4.84
C ASN A 178 -13.62 -7.71 4.99
N PRO A 179 -13.91 -8.90 5.52
CA PRO A 179 -12.90 -9.93 5.76
C PRO A 179 -12.26 -10.41 4.46
N PRO A 180 -10.97 -10.81 4.47
CA PRO A 180 -10.28 -11.29 3.27
C PRO A 180 -10.92 -12.54 2.68
N THR A 181 -11.62 -13.33 3.47
CA THR A 181 -12.34 -14.54 3.04
C THR A 181 -13.48 -14.28 2.04
N ARG A 182 -13.91 -13.02 1.88
CA ARG A 182 -14.84 -12.63 0.79
C ARG A 182 -14.22 -12.78 -0.60
N HIS A 183 -12.90 -12.89 -0.70
CA HIS A 183 -12.11 -12.88 -1.93
C HIS A 183 -11.37 -14.21 -2.16
N LEU A 184 -11.88 -15.31 -1.58
CA LEU A 184 -11.23 -16.63 -1.66
C LEU A 184 -11.02 -17.12 -3.10
N ASP A 185 -11.94 -16.84 -4.00
CA ASP A 185 -11.85 -17.18 -5.43
C ASP A 185 -10.64 -16.51 -6.09
N ALA A 186 -10.41 -15.24 -5.81
CA ALA A 186 -9.24 -14.51 -6.28
C ALA A 186 -7.92 -15.11 -5.73
N PHE A 187 -7.84 -15.36 -4.42
CA PHE A 187 -6.64 -15.95 -3.82
C PHE A 187 -6.38 -17.38 -4.30
N GLN A 188 -7.40 -18.21 -4.44
CA GLN A 188 -7.27 -19.54 -5.01
C GLN A 188 -6.83 -19.52 -6.48
N TYR A 189 -7.27 -18.52 -7.25
CA TYR A 189 -6.80 -18.30 -8.61
C TYR A 189 -5.30 -17.94 -8.62
N ILE A 190 -4.90 -16.91 -7.86
CA ILE A 190 -3.50 -16.46 -7.75
C ILE A 190 -2.56 -17.60 -7.34
N GLN A 191 -2.97 -18.42 -6.35
CA GLN A 191 -2.20 -19.57 -5.90
C GLN A 191 -2.03 -20.62 -7.01
N ARG A 192 -3.08 -20.94 -7.76
CA ARG A 192 -3.02 -21.89 -8.90
C ARG A 192 -2.12 -21.39 -10.02
N GLU A 193 -2.05 -20.07 -10.22
CA GLU A 193 -1.19 -19.44 -11.19
C GLU A 193 0.27 -19.30 -10.72
N ASN A 194 0.60 -19.73 -9.48
CA ASN A 194 1.90 -19.56 -8.86
C ASN A 194 2.35 -18.08 -8.91
N PHE A 195 1.44 -17.17 -8.58
CA PHE A 195 1.70 -15.75 -8.59
C PHE A 195 1.69 -15.20 -7.15
N HIS A 196 2.59 -14.25 -6.86
CA HIS A 196 2.76 -13.72 -5.51
C HIS A 196 1.64 -12.79 -5.09
N PHE A 197 1.39 -12.73 -3.78
CA PHE A 197 0.41 -11.80 -3.23
C PHE A 197 0.68 -11.46 -1.77
N THR A 198 0.21 -10.31 -1.38
CA THR A 198 0.10 -9.85 0.01
C THR A 198 -1.37 -9.57 0.33
N ILE A 199 -1.70 -9.38 1.60
CA ILE A 199 -3.05 -9.04 2.02
C ILE A 199 -2.97 -7.98 3.11
N HIS A 200 -3.64 -6.82 2.91
CA HIS A 200 -3.86 -5.89 4.01
C HIS A 200 -4.66 -6.58 5.11
N ALA A 201 -4.04 -6.81 6.26
CA ALA A 201 -4.68 -7.41 7.42
C ALA A 201 -3.97 -7.02 8.71
N GLY A 202 -4.74 -6.76 9.76
CA GLY A 202 -4.18 -6.37 11.06
C GLY A 202 -3.72 -4.92 11.12
N GLU A 203 -4.42 -4.01 10.45
CA GLU A 203 -4.29 -2.56 10.59
C GLU A 203 -5.44 -2.01 11.44
N ALA A 204 -6.65 -1.97 10.90
CA ALA A 204 -7.84 -1.49 11.60
C ALA A 204 -8.62 -2.60 12.33
N TYR A 205 -8.39 -3.86 11.95
CA TYR A 205 -9.00 -5.04 12.58
C TYR A 205 -7.91 -6.02 13.00
N GLY A 206 -8.00 -6.55 14.22
CA GLY A 206 -6.90 -7.26 14.88
C GLY A 206 -6.63 -8.71 14.43
N PRO A 207 -6.18 -9.58 15.35
CA PRO A 207 -5.80 -10.96 15.07
C PRO A 207 -6.76 -11.80 14.22
N PRO A 208 -8.10 -11.66 14.31
CA PRO A 208 -9.01 -12.41 13.43
C PRO A 208 -8.78 -12.16 11.94
N SER A 209 -8.52 -10.90 11.51
CA SER A 209 -8.23 -10.57 10.11
C SER A 209 -6.90 -11.17 9.65
N ILE A 210 -5.87 -11.09 10.51
CA ILE A 210 -4.56 -11.72 10.27
C ILE A 210 -4.73 -13.23 10.12
N TRP A 211 -5.49 -13.84 11.02
CA TRP A 211 -5.72 -15.28 10.98
C TRP A 211 -6.42 -15.73 9.71
N GLU A 212 -7.48 -15.01 9.27
CA GLU A 212 -8.17 -15.31 8.02
C GLU A 212 -7.28 -15.13 6.79
N ALA A 213 -6.48 -14.05 6.74
CA ALA A 213 -5.54 -13.80 5.66
C ALA A 213 -4.52 -14.95 5.51
N ILE A 214 -4.02 -15.48 6.63
CA ILE A 214 -3.02 -16.55 6.62
C ILE A 214 -3.67 -17.92 6.40
N GLN A 215 -4.69 -18.28 7.20
CA GLN A 215 -5.17 -19.66 7.28
C GLN A 215 -6.15 -20.04 6.17
N TYR A 216 -6.95 -19.08 5.70
CA TYR A 216 -7.90 -19.32 4.61
C TYR A 216 -7.40 -18.82 3.27
N CYS A 217 -6.78 -17.63 3.24
CA CYS A 217 -6.36 -17.00 2.00
C CYS A 217 -4.92 -17.33 1.61
N GLY A 218 -4.10 -17.83 2.57
CA GLY A 218 -2.73 -18.25 2.32
C GLY A 218 -1.77 -17.11 2.05
N ALA A 219 -1.96 -15.95 2.69
CA ALA A 219 -1.12 -14.78 2.52
C ALA A 219 0.37 -15.11 2.69
N GLU A 220 1.18 -14.71 1.71
CA GLU A 220 2.64 -14.88 1.75
C GLU A 220 3.29 -13.81 2.64
N ARG A 221 2.70 -12.60 2.66
CA ARG A 221 3.06 -11.45 3.49
C ARG A 221 1.78 -10.77 3.99
N LEU A 222 1.89 -9.97 5.02
CA LEU A 222 0.77 -9.16 5.54
C LEU A 222 1.06 -7.67 5.31
N GLY A 223 0.19 -7.01 4.56
CA GLY A 223 0.14 -5.55 4.55
C GLY A 223 -0.21 -5.07 5.95
N HIS A 224 0.65 -4.27 6.56
CA HIS A 224 0.71 -3.90 7.95
C HIS A 224 0.97 -5.06 8.91
N GLY A 225 -0.03 -5.86 9.28
CA GLY A 225 0.09 -6.91 10.29
C GLY A 225 0.40 -6.40 11.69
N VAL A 226 0.44 -5.09 11.90
CA VAL A 226 0.91 -4.43 13.14
C VAL A 226 0.11 -4.85 14.37
N ARG A 227 -1.19 -5.13 14.21
CA ARG A 227 -2.05 -5.57 15.31
C ARG A 227 -1.87 -7.03 15.72
N ILE A 228 -0.85 -7.71 15.19
CA ILE A 228 -0.40 -8.99 15.76
C ILE A 228 0.02 -8.83 17.22
N VAL A 229 0.41 -7.61 17.64
CA VAL A 229 0.72 -7.29 19.03
C VAL A 229 -0.44 -7.52 19.98
N ASP A 230 -1.68 -7.55 19.51
CA ASP A 230 -2.87 -7.86 20.33
C ASP A 230 -2.87 -9.35 20.76
N ASP A 231 -2.03 -10.21 20.18
CA ASP A 231 -1.78 -11.61 20.56
C ASP A 231 -0.41 -11.78 21.26
N ILE A 232 0.17 -10.69 21.78
CA ILE A 232 1.45 -10.66 22.50
C ILE A 232 1.26 -10.06 23.87
N THR A 233 1.80 -10.71 24.90
CA THR A 233 1.79 -10.17 26.28
C THR A 233 3.21 -9.77 26.67
N VAL A 234 3.40 -8.50 27.02
CA VAL A 234 4.64 -7.97 27.58
C VAL A 234 4.49 -7.85 29.10
N HIS A 235 5.33 -8.54 29.84
CA HIS A 235 5.32 -8.53 31.30
C HIS A 235 6.12 -7.37 31.90
N ALA A 236 5.88 -7.07 33.18
CA ALA A 236 6.54 -5.97 33.88
C ALA A 236 8.07 -6.14 34.02
N ASP A 237 8.56 -7.36 33.93
CA ASP A 237 9.99 -7.70 33.96
C ASP A 237 10.65 -7.64 32.55
N GLY A 238 9.88 -7.27 31.53
CA GLY A 238 10.33 -7.20 30.14
C GLY A 238 10.26 -8.53 29.39
N SER A 239 9.83 -9.63 30.03
CA SER A 239 9.62 -10.90 29.33
C SER A 239 8.37 -10.81 28.42
N VAL A 240 8.37 -11.60 27.33
CA VAL A 240 7.34 -11.57 26.29
C VAL A 240 6.76 -12.97 26.10
N ASP A 241 5.44 -13.08 26.21
CA ASP A 241 4.70 -14.27 25.84
C ASP A 241 3.95 -14.05 24.51
N LEU A 242 4.23 -14.90 23.55
CA LEU A 242 3.51 -14.89 22.26
C LEU A 242 2.28 -15.80 22.36
N GLY A 243 1.14 -15.26 21.89
CA GLY A 243 -0.05 -16.06 21.64
C GLY A 243 0.15 -17.03 20.48
N ARG A 244 -0.87 -17.81 20.17
CA ARG A 244 -0.78 -18.88 19.15
C ARG A 244 -0.57 -18.33 17.74
N LEU A 245 -1.21 -17.20 17.40
CA LEU A 245 -1.10 -16.60 16.08
C LEU A 245 0.25 -15.90 15.92
N ALA A 246 0.68 -15.12 16.91
CA ALA A 246 1.99 -14.48 16.91
C ALA A 246 3.12 -15.49 16.82
N SER A 247 3.05 -16.59 17.59
CA SER A 247 4.00 -17.71 17.49
C SER A 247 4.02 -18.32 16.09
N TYR A 248 2.84 -18.54 15.50
CA TYR A 248 2.74 -19.10 14.15
C TYR A 248 3.37 -18.17 13.08
N VAL A 249 3.06 -16.86 13.14
CA VAL A 249 3.63 -15.85 12.22
C VAL A 249 5.15 -15.84 12.30
N ARG A 250 5.72 -15.80 13.53
CA ARG A 250 7.16 -15.85 13.79
C ARG A 250 7.79 -17.15 13.25
N ASP A 251 7.24 -18.29 13.61
CA ASP A 251 7.82 -19.60 13.29
C ASP A 251 7.76 -19.91 11.78
N ARG A 252 6.73 -19.41 11.10
CA ARG A 252 6.58 -19.48 9.65
C ARG A 252 7.33 -18.37 8.92
N ARG A 253 7.87 -17.39 9.64
CA ARG A 253 8.58 -16.21 9.10
C ARG A 253 7.74 -15.46 8.09
N ILE A 254 6.45 -15.25 8.40
CA ILE A 254 5.55 -14.45 7.56
C ILE A 254 5.92 -12.98 7.71
N PRO A 255 6.37 -12.30 6.64
CA PRO A 255 6.77 -10.90 6.72
C PRO A 255 5.57 -9.98 7.02
N LEU A 256 5.83 -8.94 7.82
CA LEU A 256 4.90 -7.85 8.11
C LEU A 256 5.39 -6.60 7.38
N GLU A 257 4.56 -6.00 6.55
CA GLU A 257 4.84 -4.74 5.85
C GLU A 257 4.41 -3.56 6.73
N VAL A 258 5.12 -3.35 7.83
CA VAL A 258 4.75 -2.37 8.86
C VAL A 258 5.04 -0.93 8.40
N CYS A 259 4.05 -0.04 8.53
CA CYS A 259 4.09 1.35 8.09
C CYS A 259 3.88 2.31 9.27
N PRO A 260 4.92 2.65 10.06
CA PRO A 260 4.74 3.34 11.34
C PRO A 260 3.94 4.64 11.26
N THR A 261 4.23 5.51 10.30
CA THR A 261 3.50 6.77 10.13
C THR A 261 2.04 6.55 9.76
N SER A 262 1.76 5.64 8.80
CA SER A 262 0.40 5.26 8.43
C SER A 262 -0.35 4.65 9.61
N ASN A 263 0.30 3.77 10.38
CA ASN A 263 -0.31 3.13 11.54
C ASN A 263 -0.70 4.14 12.64
N VAL A 264 0.03 5.25 12.77
CA VAL A 264 -0.40 6.36 13.64
C VAL A 264 -1.59 7.09 13.03
N HIS A 265 -1.56 7.41 11.74
CA HIS A 265 -2.64 8.14 11.05
C HIS A 265 -3.96 7.37 11.06
N THR A 266 -3.93 6.05 10.94
CA THR A 266 -5.12 5.17 10.94
C THR A 266 -5.55 4.71 12.33
N GLY A 267 -4.80 5.10 13.37
CA GLY A 267 -5.12 4.79 14.77
C GLY A 267 -4.71 3.38 15.22
N ALA A 268 -3.93 2.66 14.41
CA ALA A 268 -3.37 1.37 14.80
C ALA A 268 -2.25 1.51 15.86
N ALA A 269 -1.58 2.65 15.90
CA ALA A 269 -0.64 3.05 16.96
C ALA A 269 -0.95 4.48 17.41
N LYS A 270 -0.61 4.84 18.65
CA LYS A 270 -0.90 6.17 19.23
C LYS A 270 0.11 7.23 18.77
N SER A 271 1.37 6.86 18.69
CA SER A 271 2.48 7.72 18.25
C SER A 271 3.61 6.85 17.67
N ILE A 272 4.60 7.49 17.06
CA ILE A 272 5.81 6.80 16.57
C ILE A 272 6.60 6.20 17.73
N GLU A 273 6.68 6.89 18.87
CA GLU A 273 7.40 6.44 20.07
C GLU A 273 6.75 5.21 20.69
N GLU A 274 5.41 5.10 20.63
CA GLU A 274 4.64 3.97 21.15
C GLU A 274 4.40 2.89 20.08
N HIS A 275 4.98 3.07 18.88
CA HIS A 275 4.78 2.11 17.79
C HIS A 275 5.49 0.78 18.10
N PRO A 276 4.82 -0.38 17.94
CA PRO A 276 5.36 -1.67 18.37
C PRO A 276 6.46 -2.24 17.47
N ILE A 277 7.00 -1.48 16.53
CA ILE A 277 8.01 -1.98 15.57
C ILE A 277 9.23 -2.58 16.27
N GLY A 278 9.69 -2.00 17.38
CA GLY A 278 10.78 -2.57 18.17
C GLY A 278 10.46 -3.98 18.68
N LEU A 279 9.26 -4.15 19.27
CA LEU A 279 8.79 -5.46 19.75
C LEU A 279 8.65 -6.49 18.63
N LEU A 280 8.31 -6.04 17.41
CA LEU A 280 8.11 -6.93 16.26
C LEU A 280 9.41 -7.32 15.55
N THR A 281 10.53 -6.67 15.85
CA THR A 281 11.84 -6.95 15.24
C THR A 281 12.77 -7.76 16.15
N ASP A 282 12.49 -7.83 17.45
CA ASP A 282 13.23 -8.59 18.46
C ASP A 282 12.76 -10.06 18.55
#